data_e237a508620501142593e8c031ef9745
#
_entry.id   e237a508620501142593e8c031ef9745
#
_cell.length_a   1.000
_cell.length_b   1.000
_cell.length_c   1.000
_cell.angle_alpha   90.00
_cell.angle_beta   90.00
_cell.angle_gamma   90.00
#
_symmetry.space_group_name_H-M   'P 1'
#
loop_
_entity.id
_entity.type
_entity.pdbx_description
1 polymer ?
#
loop_
_entity_poly.entity_id
_entity_poly.type
_entity_poly.pdbx_seq_one_letter_code
_entity_poly.pdbx_strand_id
1 'polypeptide(L)'
;CIRDRVHLISKSIHKDNRRHIKHIGSKAFGIQYLLRGLYTHNGLLYFHTQIKNRSNVPYEVDFVTFKIVDKKLMKRTAIQEQVIFPLRAYDYVTSVAGKKDGRTVFVFDKFTIPSDKVLMVEMHEKGGGRHQTFTVESEDIVRAGVINELKVK
;
A
#
# COMPACT_ATOMS: atom_id res chain seq x y z
N CYS A 1 5.08 -8.71 23.58
CA CYS A 1 4.52 -9.56 22.53
C CYS A 1 4.70 -8.92 21.16
N ILE A 2 5.09 -9.70 20.16
CA ILE A 2 5.32 -9.21 18.80
C ILE A 2 4.05 -8.56 18.22
N ARG A 3 2.90 -9.14 18.49
CA ARG A 3 1.60 -8.63 18.05
C ARG A 3 1.36 -7.19 18.50
N ASP A 4 1.60 -6.95 19.79
CA ASP A 4 1.36 -5.63 20.38
C ASP A 4 2.30 -4.60 19.80
N ARG A 5 3.55 -4.99 19.54
CA ARG A 5 4.54 -4.10 18.96
C ARG A 5 4.19 -3.73 17.53
N VAL A 6 3.77 -4.70 16.71
CA VAL A 6 3.33 -4.45 15.33
C VAL A 6 2.13 -3.51 15.32
N HIS A 7 1.19 -3.73 16.23
CA HIS A 7 0.01 -2.85 16.36
C HIS A 7 0.42 -1.42 16.72
N LEU A 8 1.31 -1.26 17.71
CA LEU A 8 1.77 0.06 18.12
C LEU A 8 2.51 0.80 17.02
N ILE A 9 3.36 0.10 16.27
CA ILE A 9 4.09 0.69 15.16
C ILE A 9 3.13 1.10 14.05
N SER A 10 2.19 0.23 13.68
CA SER A 10 1.19 0.53 12.67
C SER A 10 0.35 1.75 13.05
N LYS A 11 -0.06 1.82 14.32
CA LYS A 11 -0.81 2.95 14.85
C LYS A 11 0.00 4.24 14.78
N SER A 12 1.30 4.17 15.11
CA SER A 12 2.19 5.33 15.08
C SER A 12 2.36 5.86 13.66
N ILE A 13 2.52 4.98 12.69
CA ILE A 13 2.62 5.35 11.27
C ILE A 13 1.34 6.03 10.81
N HIS A 14 0.20 5.44 11.13
CA HIS A 14 -1.11 5.97 10.75
C HIS A 14 -1.34 7.34 11.38
N LYS A 15 -0.96 7.50 12.65
CA LYS A 15 -1.17 8.73 13.40
C LYS A 15 -0.22 9.86 12.97
N ASP A 16 1.01 9.51 12.58
CA ASP A 16 2.02 10.48 12.16
C ASP A 16 1.56 11.27 10.93
N ASN A 17 0.86 10.62 10.01
CA ASN A 17 0.22 11.24 8.85
C ASN A 17 1.13 12.11 7.99
N ARG A 18 2.43 11.85 7.99
CA ARG A 18 3.36 12.55 7.10
C ARG A 18 3.51 11.78 5.79
N ARG A 19 3.54 12.50 4.69
CA ARG A 19 3.71 11.91 3.38
C ARG A 19 5.19 11.96 2.99
N HIS A 20 5.87 10.84 3.15
CA HIS A 20 7.29 10.72 2.78
C HIS A 20 7.48 10.38 1.31
N ILE A 21 6.55 9.66 0.72
CA ILE A 21 6.60 9.26 -0.68
C ILE A 21 5.57 10.07 -1.45
N LYS A 22 6.00 10.76 -2.50
CA LYS A 22 5.12 11.65 -3.28
C LYS A 22 4.95 11.23 -4.73
N HIS A 23 5.74 10.26 -5.19
CA HIS A 23 5.76 9.87 -6.61
C HIS A 23 5.06 8.54 -6.90
N ILE A 24 4.57 7.85 -5.88
CA ILE A 24 3.92 6.55 -6.04
C ILE A 24 2.43 6.68 -5.77
N GLY A 25 1.63 6.33 -6.75
CA GLY A 25 0.19 6.38 -6.61
C GLY A 25 -0.52 6.23 -7.94
N SER A 26 -1.83 6.19 -7.86
CA SER A 26 -2.72 6.09 -9.01
C SER A 26 -3.85 7.09 -8.87
N LYS A 27 -4.28 7.67 -9.99
CA LYS A 27 -5.39 8.62 -10.02
C LYS A 27 -6.24 8.31 -11.25
N ALA A 28 -7.46 7.85 -11.03
CA ALA A 28 -8.40 7.52 -12.10
C ALA A 28 -9.82 7.54 -11.56
N PHE A 29 -10.79 7.89 -12.41
CA PHE A 29 -12.22 7.86 -12.10
C PHE A 29 -12.60 8.63 -10.84
N GLY A 30 -11.89 9.71 -10.53
CA GLY A 30 -12.15 10.49 -9.33
C GLY A 30 -11.62 9.88 -8.04
N ILE A 31 -10.90 8.77 -8.14
CA ILE A 31 -10.28 8.09 -7.00
C ILE A 31 -8.76 8.26 -7.11
N GLN A 32 -8.13 8.54 -5.98
CA GLN A 32 -6.69 8.64 -5.88
C GLN A 32 -6.20 7.65 -4.82
N TYR A 33 -5.35 6.71 -5.23
CA TYR A 33 -4.77 5.70 -4.35
C TYR A 33 -3.27 5.96 -4.25
N LEU A 34 -2.78 6.25 -3.06
CA LEU A 34 -1.43 6.73 -2.82
C LEU A 34 -0.68 5.83 -1.85
N LEU A 35 0.61 5.66 -2.10
CA LEU A 35 1.54 5.15 -1.10
C LEU A 35 2.16 6.35 -0.41
N ARG A 36 1.80 6.59 0.84
CA ARG A 36 2.25 7.77 1.59
C ARG A 36 3.59 7.56 2.26
N GLY A 37 3.89 6.35 2.65
CA GLY A 37 5.14 6.06 3.32
C GLY A 37 5.46 4.58 3.29
N LEU A 38 6.75 4.28 3.39
CA LEU A 38 7.27 2.94 3.42
C LEU A 38 8.29 2.88 4.55
N TYR A 39 8.09 1.96 5.49
CA TYR A 39 8.93 1.86 6.68
C TYR A 39 9.38 0.42 6.91
N THR A 40 10.48 0.26 7.61
CA THR A 40 11.00 -1.05 7.98
C THR A 40 11.34 -1.09 9.47
N HIS A 41 11.08 -2.23 10.11
CA HIS A 41 11.39 -2.46 11.51
C HIS A 41 11.36 -3.97 11.81
N ASN A 42 12.44 -4.49 12.41
CA ASN A 42 12.55 -5.89 12.82
C ASN A 42 12.19 -6.90 11.73
N GLY A 43 12.67 -6.65 10.51
CA GLY A 43 12.43 -7.56 9.39
C GLY A 43 11.03 -7.50 8.81
N LEU A 44 10.25 -6.49 9.20
CA LEU A 44 8.92 -6.26 8.65
C LEU A 44 8.90 -4.99 7.81
N LEU A 45 8.03 -4.96 6.82
CA LEU A 45 7.81 -3.79 5.99
C LEU A 45 6.41 -3.25 6.25
N TYR A 46 6.30 -1.93 6.38
CA TYR A 46 5.05 -1.23 6.67
C TYR A 46 4.73 -0.29 5.51
N PHE A 47 3.58 -0.50 4.88
CA PHE A 47 3.12 0.32 3.75
C PHE A 47 1.95 1.19 4.22
N HIS A 48 2.16 2.50 4.28
CA HIS A 48 1.11 3.45 4.64
C HIS A 48 0.43 3.94 3.36
N THR A 49 -0.79 3.50 3.13
CA THR A 49 -1.55 3.84 1.92
C THR A 49 -2.72 4.75 2.26
N GLN A 50 -3.17 5.51 1.25
CA GLN A 50 -4.33 6.39 1.40
C GLN A 50 -5.21 6.30 0.16
N ILE A 51 -6.53 6.25 0.38
CA ILE A 51 -7.53 6.32 -0.68
C ILE A 51 -8.25 7.66 -0.52
N LYS A 52 -8.25 8.48 -1.58
CA LYS A 52 -9.00 9.72 -1.60
C LYS A 52 -10.12 9.59 -2.62
N ASN A 53 -11.36 9.74 -2.18
CA ASN A 53 -12.50 9.73 -3.09
C ASN A 53 -12.94 11.17 -3.36
N ARG A 54 -12.61 11.66 -4.53
CA ARG A 54 -12.97 13.03 -4.93
C ARG A 54 -14.29 13.09 -5.68
N SER A 55 -14.90 11.93 -5.93
CA SER A 55 -16.22 11.86 -6.56
C SER A 55 -17.34 11.95 -5.53
N ASN A 56 -18.57 12.07 -5.99
CA ASN A 56 -19.75 12.03 -5.12
C ASN A 56 -20.26 10.61 -4.89
N VAL A 57 -19.69 9.63 -5.60
CA VAL A 57 -20.11 8.23 -5.51
C VAL A 57 -19.21 7.49 -4.52
N PRO A 58 -19.77 6.83 -3.50
CA PRO A 58 -18.95 6.06 -2.56
C PRO A 58 -18.12 4.99 -3.29
N TYR A 59 -16.93 4.75 -2.77
CA TYR A 59 -16.03 3.73 -3.29
C TYR A 59 -15.94 2.59 -2.29
N GLU A 60 -16.33 1.40 -2.72
CA GLU A 60 -16.22 0.20 -1.89
C GLU A 60 -15.06 -0.65 -2.37
N VAL A 61 -14.17 -1.01 -1.45
CA VAL A 61 -13.00 -1.83 -1.75
C VAL A 61 -13.40 -3.30 -1.67
N ASP A 62 -13.26 -4.02 -2.76
CA ASP A 62 -13.48 -5.46 -2.77
C ASP A 62 -12.26 -6.16 -2.16
N PHE A 63 -11.09 -5.93 -2.77
CA PHE A 63 -9.84 -6.47 -2.26
C PHE A 63 -8.65 -5.68 -2.82
N VAL A 64 -7.50 -5.83 -2.17
CA VAL A 64 -6.23 -5.26 -2.61
C VAL A 64 -5.25 -6.41 -2.79
N THR A 65 -4.61 -6.48 -3.97
CA THR A 65 -3.63 -7.52 -4.25
C THR A 65 -2.23 -6.93 -4.39
N PHE A 66 -1.24 -7.70 -3.97
CA PHE A 66 0.18 -7.33 -4.04
C PHE A 66 0.90 -8.42 -4.80
N LYS A 67 1.51 -8.06 -5.95
CA LYS A 67 2.16 -9.03 -6.82
C LYS A 67 3.52 -8.53 -7.26
N ILE A 68 4.50 -9.43 -7.29
CA ILE A 68 5.79 -9.13 -7.91
C ILE A 68 5.71 -9.62 -9.36
N VAL A 69 5.87 -8.70 -10.30
CA VAL A 69 5.74 -8.98 -11.72
C VAL A 69 6.93 -8.43 -12.49
N ASP A 70 7.18 -9.00 -13.67
CA ASP A 70 8.26 -8.55 -14.55
C ASP A 70 7.93 -7.18 -15.15
N LYS A 71 8.87 -6.26 -15.14
CA LYS A 71 8.69 -4.90 -15.68
C LYS A 71 8.29 -4.93 -17.15
N LYS A 72 8.93 -5.79 -17.94
CA LYS A 72 8.72 -5.87 -19.38
C LYS A 72 7.38 -6.51 -19.73
N LEU A 73 6.87 -7.39 -18.88
CA LEU A 73 5.65 -8.14 -19.10
C LEU A 73 4.46 -7.57 -18.34
N MET A 74 4.64 -6.45 -17.66
CA MET A 74 3.61 -5.86 -16.80
C MET A 74 2.30 -5.57 -17.55
N LYS A 75 2.39 -5.22 -18.84
CA LYS A 75 1.23 -4.92 -19.68
C LYS A 75 0.65 -6.14 -20.40
N ARG A 76 1.28 -7.30 -20.25
CA ARG A 76 0.82 -8.54 -20.86
C ARG A 76 0.25 -9.45 -19.78
N THR A 77 -0.45 -10.51 -20.19
CA THR A 77 -0.85 -11.53 -19.24
C THR A 77 0.41 -12.08 -18.58
N ALA A 78 0.59 -11.84 -17.31
CA ALA A 78 1.79 -12.25 -16.60
C ALA A 78 1.82 -13.78 -16.52
N ILE A 79 2.88 -14.36 -17.09
CA ILE A 79 3.06 -15.81 -17.05
C ILE A 79 3.60 -16.22 -15.69
N GLN A 80 4.42 -15.35 -15.07
CA GLN A 80 4.97 -15.59 -13.74
C GLN A 80 4.76 -14.36 -12.86
N GLU A 81 3.90 -14.51 -11.88
CA GLU A 81 3.69 -13.50 -10.86
C GLU A 81 3.75 -14.16 -9.49
N GLN A 82 4.35 -13.46 -8.54
CA GLN A 82 4.40 -13.92 -7.16
C GLN A 82 3.46 -13.06 -6.34
N VAL A 83 2.40 -13.68 -5.82
CA VAL A 83 1.45 -12.97 -4.97
C VAL A 83 2.00 -12.91 -3.56
N ILE A 84 1.95 -11.72 -2.96
CA ILE A 84 2.41 -11.49 -1.59
C ILE A 84 1.19 -11.12 -0.76
N PHE A 85 1.09 -11.72 0.42
CA PHE A 85 -0.03 -11.45 1.33
C PHE A 85 0.47 -10.68 2.54
N PRO A 86 -0.24 -9.61 2.96
CA PRO A 86 0.12 -8.90 4.17
C PRO A 86 -0.14 -9.77 5.40
N LEU A 87 0.73 -9.63 6.40
CA LEU A 87 0.53 -10.28 7.68
C LEU A 87 -0.62 -9.64 8.43
N ARG A 88 -0.76 -8.32 8.29
CA ARG A 88 -1.79 -7.52 8.94
C ARG A 88 -2.11 -6.29 8.13
N ALA A 89 -3.29 -5.74 8.38
CA ALA A 89 -3.70 -4.44 7.84
C ALA A 89 -4.29 -3.64 9.01
N TYR A 90 -3.62 -2.55 9.37
CA TYR A 90 -4.10 -1.67 10.43
C TYR A 90 -5.10 -0.67 9.84
N ASP A 91 -6.28 -0.58 10.44
CA ASP A 91 -7.37 0.30 10.00
C ASP A 91 -7.73 0.07 8.52
N TYR A 92 -7.93 -1.19 8.16
CA TYR A 92 -8.23 -1.57 6.79
C TYR A 92 -9.52 -0.90 6.30
N VAL A 93 -9.36 -0.07 5.25
CA VAL A 93 -10.47 0.69 4.69
C VAL A 93 -11.24 -0.19 3.70
N THR A 94 -12.52 -0.41 3.97
CA THR A 94 -13.39 -1.20 3.10
C THR A 94 -14.33 -0.34 2.28
N SER A 95 -14.55 0.92 2.68
CA SER A 95 -15.34 1.86 1.89
C SER A 95 -14.92 3.29 2.19
N VAL A 96 -15.06 4.15 1.18
CA VAL A 96 -14.75 5.57 1.29
C VAL A 96 -15.94 6.34 0.73
N ALA A 97 -16.61 7.11 1.60
CA ALA A 97 -17.74 7.94 1.18
C ALA A 97 -17.29 9.01 0.18
N GLY A 98 -18.25 9.54 -0.57
CA GLY A 98 -17.97 10.62 -1.52
C GLY A 98 -17.31 11.80 -0.82
N LYS A 99 -16.27 12.37 -1.42
CA LYS A 99 -15.49 13.50 -0.90
C LYS A 99 -14.76 13.22 0.41
N LYS A 100 -14.56 11.95 0.76
CA LYS A 100 -13.84 11.53 1.97
C LYS A 100 -12.56 10.78 1.59
N ASP A 101 -11.76 10.47 2.60
CA ASP A 101 -10.54 9.69 2.43
C ASP A 101 -10.38 8.68 3.55
N GLY A 102 -9.51 7.71 3.34
CA GLY A 102 -9.18 6.69 4.33
C GLY A 102 -7.73 6.27 4.20
N ARG A 103 -7.16 5.79 5.29
CA ARG A 103 -5.75 5.36 5.32
C ARG A 103 -5.63 3.99 5.94
N THR A 104 -4.70 3.19 5.42
CA THR A 104 -4.43 1.84 5.91
C THR A 104 -2.93 1.61 6.00
N VAL A 105 -2.48 0.90 7.01
CA VAL A 105 -1.09 0.45 7.13
C VAL A 105 -1.06 -1.05 6.93
N PHE A 106 -0.43 -1.51 5.85
CA PHE A 106 -0.22 -2.94 5.58
C PHE A 106 1.14 -3.37 6.11
N VAL A 107 1.20 -4.52 6.73
CA VAL A 107 2.44 -5.07 7.30
C VAL A 107 2.78 -6.36 6.58
N PHE A 108 4.01 -6.45 6.08
CA PHE A 108 4.52 -7.61 5.34
C PHE A 108 5.77 -8.16 5.99
N ASP A 109 5.98 -9.47 5.85
CA ASP A 109 7.31 -10.04 6.06
C ASP A 109 8.27 -9.45 5.04
N LYS A 110 9.52 -9.35 5.42
CA LYS A 110 10.57 -8.85 4.53
C LYS A 110 10.58 -9.64 3.22
N PHE A 111 10.56 -8.91 2.11
CA PHE A 111 10.68 -9.50 0.78
C PHE A 111 11.61 -8.67 -0.08
N THR A 112 12.12 -9.27 -1.14
CA THR A 112 13.03 -8.60 -2.07
C THR A 112 12.40 -8.53 -3.45
N ILE A 113 12.49 -7.36 -4.08
CA ILE A 113 12.05 -7.16 -5.46
C ILE A 113 13.31 -7.18 -6.34
N PRO A 114 13.45 -8.17 -7.24
CA PRO A 114 14.58 -8.17 -8.20
C PRO A 114 14.56 -6.91 -9.07
N SER A 115 15.73 -6.50 -9.57
CA SER A 115 15.86 -5.26 -10.32
C SER A 115 15.05 -5.23 -11.62
N ASP A 116 14.75 -6.39 -12.19
CA ASP A 116 13.93 -6.50 -13.41
C ASP A 116 12.44 -6.64 -13.12
N LYS A 117 12.02 -6.56 -11.85
CA LYS A 117 10.64 -6.72 -11.43
C LYS A 117 10.16 -5.52 -10.62
N VAL A 118 8.85 -5.44 -10.47
CA VAL A 118 8.20 -4.43 -9.63
C VAL A 118 7.12 -5.08 -8.79
N LEU A 119 6.82 -4.44 -7.66
CA LEU A 119 5.63 -4.81 -6.88
C LEU A 119 4.45 -4.04 -7.44
N MET A 120 3.45 -4.74 -7.94
CA MET A 120 2.22 -4.16 -8.43
C MET A 120 1.16 -4.26 -7.35
N VAL A 121 0.60 -3.12 -6.96
CA VAL A 121 -0.47 -3.03 -5.98
C VAL A 121 -1.75 -2.69 -6.72
N GLU A 122 -2.73 -3.58 -6.65
CA GLU A 122 -4.01 -3.39 -7.34
C GLU A 122 -5.14 -3.35 -6.32
N MET A 123 -5.95 -2.30 -6.39
CA MET A 123 -7.15 -2.16 -5.56
C MET A 123 -8.36 -2.30 -6.46
N HIS A 124 -9.24 -3.25 -6.13
CA HIS A 124 -10.42 -3.55 -6.93
C HIS A 124 -11.68 -3.02 -6.26
N GLU A 125 -12.53 -2.36 -7.04
CA GLU A 125 -13.80 -1.85 -6.56
C GLU A 125 -14.87 -2.93 -6.56
N LYS A 126 -15.60 -3.04 -5.46
CA LYS A 126 -16.71 -3.98 -5.34
C LYS A 126 -17.90 -3.52 -6.17
N GLY A 127 -18.34 -4.35 -7.08
CA GLY A 127 -19.49 -4.06 -7.92
C GLY A 127 -19.28 -2.96 -8.95
N GLY A 128 -18.03 -2.51 -9.15
CA GLY A 128 -17.73 -1.45 -10.11
C GLY A 128 -16.45 -1.72 -10.87
N GLY A 129 -16.03 -0.73 -11.68
CA GLY A 129 -14.85 -0.86 -12.51
C GLY A 129 -13.77 0.17 -12.23
N ARG A 130 -13.85 0.92 -11.13
CA ARG A 130 -12.88 1.97 -10.80
C ARG A 130 -11.67 1.37 -10.08
N HIS A 131 -10.97 0.46 -10.76
CA HIS A 131 -9.80 -0.18 -10.18
C HIS A 131 -8.60 0.76 -10.18
N GLN A 132 -7.75 0.65 -9.16
CA GLN A 132 -6.55 1.46 -9.03
C GLN A 132 -5.33 0.56 -8.98
N THR A 133 -4.26 0.98 -9.65
CA THR A 133 -3.01 0.21 -9.70
C THR A 133 -1.82 1.17 -9.58
N PHE A 134 -0.87 0.84 -8.72
CA PHE A 134 0.43 1.51 -8.72
C PHE A 134 1.54 0.50 -8.55
N THR A 135 2.77 0.91 -8.86
CA THR A 135 3.93 0.03 -8.78
C THR A 135 4.96 0.58 -7.81
N VAL A 136 5.67 -0.33 -7.13
CA VAL A 136 6.75 -0.02 -6.21
C VAL A 136 7.99 -0.73 -6.71
N GLU A 137 9.10 -0.01 -6.87
CA GLU A 137 10.35 -0.57 -7.34
C GLU A 137 11.22 -1.01 -6.17
N SER A 138 12.23 -1.87 -6.45
CA SER A 138 13.16 -2.31 -5.41
C SER A 138 13.87 -1.14 -4.74
N GLU A 139 14.16 -0.09 -5.52
CA GLU A 139 14.80 1.11 -5.01
C GLU A 139 13.96 1.80 -3.93
N ASP A 140 12.64 1.79 -4.09
CA ASP A 140 11.74 2.38 -3.11
C ASP A 140 11.78 1.61 -1.79
N ILE A 141 11.91 0.28 -1.85
CA ILE A 141 12.05 -0.57 -0.65
C ILE A 141 13.40 -0.29 0.03
N VAL A 142 14.46 -0.16 -0.74
CA VAL A 142 15.80 0.13 -0.21
C VAL A 142 15.82 1.47 0.54
N ARG A 143 15.02 2.42 0.08
CA ARG A 143 14.92 3.75 0.70
C ARG A 143 13.86 3.84 1.79
N ALA A 144 13.31 2.71 2.22
CA ALA A 144 12.29 2.69 3.27
C ALA A 144 12.81 3.36 4.54
N GLY A 145 11.97 4.18 5.16
CA GLY A 145 12.31 4.86 6.40
C GLY A 145 12.44 3.89 7.55
N VAL A 146 13.37 4.17 8.46
CA VAL A 146 13.53 3.37 9.67
C VAL A 146 12.56 3.88 10.73
N ILE A 147 11.90 2.95 11.41
CA ILE A 147 10.89 3.31 12.43
C ILE A 147 11.46 4.20 13.54
N ASN A 148 12.76 4.13 13.78
CA ASN A 148 13.41 5.00 14.78
C ASN A 148 13.22 6.49 14.51
N GLU A 149 12.91 6.86 13.28
CA GLU A 149 12.60 8.25 12.91
C GLU A 149 11.21 8.67 13.39
N LEU A 150 10.38 7.70 13.78
CA LEU A 150 9.06 7.94 14.34
C LEU A 150 9.12 7.80 15.86
N LYS A 151 8.43 8.69 16.55
CA LYS A 151 8.27 8.56 18.00
C LYS A 151 7.16 7.57 18.27
N VAL A 152 7.53 6.34 18.54
CA VAL A 152 6.58 5.28 18.91
C VAL A 152 6.28 5.42 20.39
N LYS A 153 5.05 5.74 20.71
CA LYS A 153 4.60 5.88 22.09
C LYS A 153 3.64 4.79 22.46
#